data_9ddc89844d1ab653c62bfd455456b9fb
#
_entry.id   9ddc89844d1ab653c62bfd455456b9fb
#
_cell.length_a   1.000
_cell.length_b   1.000
_cell.length_c   1.000
_cell.angle_alpha   90.00
_cell.angle_beta   90.00
_cell.angle_gamma   90.00
#
_symmetry.space_group_name_H-M   'P 1'
#
loop_
_entity.id
_entity.type
_entity.pdbx_description
1 polymer ?
#
loop_
_entity_poly.entity_id
_entity_poly.type
_entity_poly.pdbx_seq_one_letter_code
_entity_poly.pdbx_strand_id
1 'polypeptide(L)'
;MDKDIGELCSDQFQKIFVLQEKKIFIPSPESLFTSKLFDSDPEFQLMKEELNNVKGLLNSMLLAKWHKHTKFQNPADLIIGEVRRQAKAELLTQAFLKFTEILCRFPGLIPDNENDEYNTLHLCEAPGAFITALNHQIKTTHTYSKLKWNWNGTTYTTFLYYLYF
;
A
#
# COMPACT_ATOMS: atom_id res chain seq x y z
N MET A 1 8.25 19.11 -26.56
CA MET A 1 9.32 19.10 -25.54
C MET A 1 8.98 17.95 -24.62
N ASP A 2 9.27 16.74 -25.11
CA ASP A 2 8.96 15.50 -24.38
C ASP A 2 10.08 15.28 -23.36
N LYS A 3 9.81 15.58 -22.09
CA LYS A 3 10.67 15.10 -21.00
C LYS A 3 10.56 13.59 -20.99
N ASP A 4 11.70 12.93 -21.06
CA ASP A 4 11.80 11.48 -20.98
C ASP A 4 11.10 11.00 -19.69
N ILE A 5 10.11 10.12 -19.85
CA ILE A 5 9.34 9.56 -18.73
C ILE A 5 10.26 8.89 -17.71
N GLY A 6 11.41 8.35 -18.16
CA GLY A 6 12.46 7.78 -17.32
C GLY A 6 13.09 8.81 -16.37
N GLU A 7 13.32 10.03 -16.84
CA GLU A 7 13.89 11.11 -16.03
C GLU A 7 12.90 11.64 -14.98
N LEU A 8 11.60 11.76 -15.33
CA LEU A 8 10.52 12.13 -14.43
C LEU A 8 10.28 11.08 -13.31
N CYS A 9 10.46 9.79 -13.63
CA CYS A 9 10.35 8.72 -12.64
C CYS A 9 11.56 8.70 -11.70
N SER A 10 12.78 8.95 -12.20
CA SER A 10 14.01 8.95 -11.41
C SER A 10 13.94 9.93 -10.24
N ASP A 11 13.47 11.16 -10.47
CA ASP A 11 13.38 12.18 -9.44
C ASP A 11 12.38 11.86 -8.33
N GLN A 12 11.33 11.12 -8.65
CA GLN A 12 10.33 10.70 -7.65
C GLN A 12 10.85 9.58 -6.74
N PHE A 13 11.70 8.70 -7.27
CA PHE A 13 12.26 7.58 -6.49
C PHE A 13 13.51 7.95 -5.67
N GLN A 14 14.08 9.14 -5.88
CA GLN A 14 15.24 9.62 -5.12
C GLN A 14 14.86 10.41 -3.85
N LYS A 15 13.58 10.57 -3.55
CA LYS A 15 13.16 11.24 -2.32
C LYS A 15 13.44 10.35 -1.12
N ILE A 16 14.50 10.67 -0.39
CA ILE A 16 14.84 10.03 0.87
C ILE A 16 14.24 10.87 2.00
N PHE A 17 13.31 10.29 2.74
CA PHE A 17 12.79 10.91 3.96
C PHE A 17 13.56 10.34 5.15
N VAL A 18 14.36 11.18 5.78
CA VAL A 18 15.03 10.83 7.03
C VAL A 18 14.07 11.13 8.17
N LEU A 19 13.51 10.09 8.77
CA LEU A 19 12.75 10.20 10.00
C LEU A 19 13.76 10.47 11.12
N GLN A 20 13.72 11.69 11.68
CA GLN A 20 14.48 11.97 12.88
C GLN A 20 13.89 11.19 14.05
N GLU A 21 14.74 10.50 14.82
CA GLU A 21 14.34 9.92 16.10
C GLU A 21 13.92 11.04 17.07
N LYS A 22 12.66 11.44 16.97
CA LYS A 22 12.02 12.18 18.05
C LYS A 22 11.47 11.14 19.02
N LYS A 23 11.72 11.34 20.33
CA LYS A 23 11.00 10.57 21.34
C LYS A 23 9.50 10.72 21.07
N ILE A 24 8.90 9.70 20.47
CA ILE A 24 7.48 9.69 20.20
C ILE A 24 6.82 9.49 21.56
N PHE A 25 6.17 10.54 22.04
CA PHE A 25 5.26 10.40 23.18
C PHE A 25 4.04 9.64 22.66
N ILE A 26 3.90 8.40 23.09
CA ILE A 26 2.70 7.61 22.81
C ILE A 26 1.67 8.02 23.86
N PRO A 27 0.62 8.78 23.50
CA PRO A 27 -0.42 9.16 24.44
C PRO A 27 -1.18 7.92 24.93
N SER A 28 -1.83 8.02 26.11
CA SER A 28 -2.64 6.91 26.61
C SER A 28 -3.78 6.60 25.63
N PRO A 29 -4.25 5.33 25.57
CA PRO A 29 -5.36 4.96 24.69
C PRO A 29 -6.61 5.83 24.88
N GLU A 30 -6.88 6.24 26.12
CA GLU A 30 -8.02 7.09 26.49
C GLU A 30 -7.89 8.51 25.90
N SER A 31 -6.66 9.00 25.72
CA SER A 31 -6.41 10.33 25.15
C SER A 31 -6.38 10.33 23.63
N LEU A 32 -6.15 9.16 22.99
CA LEU A 32 -6.08 9.01 21.54
C LEU A 32 -7.42 9.14 20.82
N PHE A 33 -8.51 8.80 21.51
CA PHE A 33 -9.85 8.71 20.92
C PHE A 33 -10.83 9.78 21.44
N THR A 34 -10.31 10.86 21.99
CA THR A 34 -11.16 12.02 22.31
C THR A 34 -11.55 12.71 21.00
N SER A 35 -12.85 12.83 20.75
CA SER A 35 -13.45 13.40 19.54
C SER A 35 -12.97 14.80 19.14
N LYS A 36 -12.18 15.44 19.97
CA LYS A 36 -11.62 16.79 19.76
C LYS A 36 -10.23 16.81 19.10
N LEU A 37 -9.56 15.66 18.94
CA LEU A 37 -8.16 15.66 18.50
C LEU A 37 -8.00 16.09 17.04
N PHE A 38 -8.95 15.76 16.16
CA PHE A 38 -8.90 16.09 14.74
C PHE A 38 -9.63 17.38 14.37
N ASP A 39 -10.53 17.86 15.23
CA ASP A 39 -11.31 19.07 14.96
C ASP A 39 -10.66 20.36 15.48
N SER A 40 -9.54 20.25 16.20
CA SER A 40 -8.98 21.38 16.94
C SER A 40 -7.74 22.01 16.31
N ASP A 41 -7.17 21.42 15.26
CA ASP A 41 -6.00 21.99 14.58
C ASP A 41 -6.45 22.81 13.35
N PRO A 42 -6.33 24.17 13.41
CA PRO A 42 -6.73 25.04 12.31
C PRO A 42 -5.95 24.76 11.01
N GLU A 43 -4.69 24.32 11.10
CA GLU A 43 -3.86 24.02 9.94
C GLU A 43 -4.40 22.79 9.19
N PHE A 44 -4.77 21.73 9.91
CA PHE A 44 -5.40 20.56 9.28
C PHE A 44 -6.77 20.86 8.68
N GLN A 45 -7.55 21.75 9.31
CA GLN A 45 -8.83 22.17 8.72
C GLN A 45 -8.64 22.94 7.42
N LEU A 46 -7.67 23.84 7.36
CA LEU A 46 -7.33 24.55 6.13
C LEU A 46 -6.87 23.59 5.02
N MET A 47 -5.96 22.67 5.34
CA MET A 47 -5.49 21.63 4.39
C MET A 47 -6.65 20.76 3.88
N LYS A 48 -7.60 20.42 4.75
CA LYS A 48 -8.80 19.66 4.39
C LYS A 48 -9.70 20.43 3.42
N GLU A 49 -9.89 21.75 3.65
CA GLU A 49 -10.67 22.59 2.76
C GLU A 49 -9.99 22.72 1.39
N GLU A 50 -8.70 22.96 1.34
CA GLU A 50 -7.91 23.00 0.10
C GLU A 50 -8.02 21.68 -0.67
N LEU A 51 -7.83 20.56 0.02
CA LEU A 51 -7.98 19.23 -0.59
C LEU A 51 -9.39 19.00 -1.15
N ASN A 52 -10.42 19.40 -0.40
CA ASN A 52 -11.80 19.26 -0.85
C ASN A 52 -12.12 20.15 -2.06
N ASN A 53 -11.57 21.35 -2.09
CA ASN A 53 -11.71 22.26 -3.24
C ASN A 53 -11.07 21.65 -4.49
N VAL A 54 -9.86 21.12 -4.39
CA VAL A 54 -9.19 20.43 -5.50
C VAL A 54 -9.96 19.19 -5.95
N LYS A 55 -10.44 18.36 -5.01
CA LYS A 55 -11.29 17.21 -5.33
C LYS A 55 -12.60 17.61 -5.99
N GLY A 56 -13.17 18.74 -5.56
CA GLY A 56 -14.41 19.28 -6.14
C GLY A 56 -14.31 19.60 -7.63
N LEU A 57 -13.13 19.91 -8.15
CA LEU A 57 -12.90 20.13 -9.58
C LEU A 57 -13.23 18.89 -10.43
N LEU A 58 -13.14 17.69 -9.85
CA LEU A 58 -13.49 16.45 -10.54
C LEU A 58 -15.00 16.25 -10.71
N ASN A 59 -15.83 16.92 -9.92
CA ASN A 59 -17.29 16.74 -9.96
C ASN A 59 -17.91 17.14 -11.30
N SER A 60 -17.27 18.04 -12.05
CA SER A 60 -17.70 18.46 -13.38
C SER A 60 -17.18 17.59 -14.52
N MET A 61 -16.26 16.65 -14.22
CA MET A 61 -15.66 15.81 -15.23
C MET A 61 -16.45 14.51 -15.45
N LEU A 62 -16.54 14.10 -16.71
CA LEU A 62 -17.06 12.76 -17.04
C LEU A 62 -16.09 11.70 -16.48
N LEU A 63 -16.55 10.91 -15.52
CA LEU A 63 -15.77 9.89 -14.81
C LEU A 63 -15.05 8.94 -15.78
N ALA A 64 -15.70 8.56 -16.89
CA ALA A 64 -15.09 7.70 -17.91
C ALA A 64 -13.87 8.37 -18.60
N LYS A 65 -13.90 9.69 -18.83
CA LYS A 65 -12.75 10.41 -19.37
C LYS A 65 -11.61 10.47 -18.38
N TRP A 66 -11.95 10.70 -17.10
CA TRP A 66 -10.97 10.70 -16.03
C TRP A 66 -10.28 9.33 -15.88
N HIS A 67 -11.05 8.25 -15.83
CA HIS A 67 -10.48 6.90 -15.75
C HIS A 67 -9.60 6.56 -16.95
N LYS A 68 -10.02 6.94 -18.16
CA LYS A 68 -9.18 6.73 -19.35
C LYS A 68 -7.89 7.52 -19.28
N HIS A 69 -7.93 8.75 -18.81
CA HIS A 69 -6.75 9.60 -18.65
C HIS A 69 -5.79 9.05 -17.59
N THR A 70 -6.29 8.72 -16.40
CA THR A 70 -5.46 8.17 -15.31
C THR A 70 -4.84 6.83 -15.69
N LYS A 71 -5.58 5.98 -16.40
CA LYS A 71 -5.05 4.72 -16.91
C LYS A 71 -3.92 4.95 -17.92
N PHE A 72 -4.09 5.89 -18.84
CA PHE A 72 -3.07 6.23 -19.83
C PHE A 72 -1.81 6.84 -19.20
N GLN A 73 -1.97 7.63 -18.12
CA GLN A 73 -0.86 8.23 -17.39
C GLN A 73 -0.13 7.26 -16.46
N ASN A 74 -0.65 6.05 -16.26
CA ASN A 74 -0.03 5.06 -15.39
C ASN A 74 0.90 4.14 -16.21
N PRO A 75 2.23 4.35 -16.18
CA PRO A 75 3.17 3.51 -16.93
C PRO A 75 3.18 2.06 -16.44
N ALA A 76 2.74 1.81 -15.21
CA ALA A 76 2.69 0.48 -14.60
C ALA A 76 1.43 -0.33 -14.99
N ASP A 77 0.47 0.24 -15.74
CA ASP A 77 -0.78 -0.47 -16.08
C ASP A 77 -0.51 -1.72 -16.94
N LEU A 78 0.51 -1.68 -17.79
CA LEU A 78 0.92 -2.81 -18.63
C LEU A 78 1.57 -3.95 -17.83
N ILE A 79 2.22 -3.64 -16.72
CA ILE A 79 2.95 -4.60 -15.89
C ILE A 79 2.00 -5.63 -15.27
N ILE A 80 0.79 -5.23 -14.88
CA ILE A 80 -0.21 -6.13 -14.30
C ILE A 80 -0.52 -7.29 -15.25
N GLY A 81 -0.68 -7.00 -16.53
CA GLY A 81 -0.94 -8.02 -17.55
C GLY A 81 0.22 -9.00 -17.71
N GLU A 82 1.44 -8.50 -17.67
CA GLU A 82 2.65 -9.31 -17.79
C GLU A 82 2.84 -10.21 -16.57
N VAL A 83 2.78 -9.64 -15.37
CA VAL A 83 2.91 -10.41 -14.13
C VAL A 83 1.81 -11.46 -14.00
N ARG A 84 0.58 -11.16 -14.44
CA ARG A 84 -0.52 -12.14 -14.43
C ARG A 84 -0.22 -13.36 -15.29
N ARG A 85 0.44 -13.17 -16.42
CA ARG A 85 0.84 -14.28 -17.30
C ARG A 85 1.97 -15.12 -16.71
N GLN A 86 2.91 -14.50 -16.01
CA GLN A 86 4.12 -15.15 -15.51
C GLN A 86 3.98 -15.73 -14.10
N ALA A 87 3.40 -14.99 -13.18
CA ALA A 87 3.48 -15.30 -11.75
C ALA A 87 2.35 -16.21 -11.25
N LYS A 88 1.23 -16.37 -11.99
CA LYS A 88 0.04 -17.12 -11.56
C LYS A 88 -0.39 -16.82 -10.13
N ALA A 89 -0.18 -15.57 -9.70
CA ALA A 89 -0.44 -15.14 -8.34
C ALA A 89 -1.93 -14.95 -8.09
N GLU A 90 -2.37 -15.33 -6.91
CA GLU A 90 -3.72 -15.05 -6.43
C GLU A 90 -3.89 -13.54 -6.20
N LEU A 91 -5.10 -13.02 -6.39
CA LEU A 91 -5.45 -11.63 -6.07
C LEU A 91 -4.49 -10.57 -6.66
N LEU A 92 -4.03 -10.78 -7.89
CA LEU A 92 -3.09 -9.90 -8.56
C LEU A 92 -3.72 -8.54 -8.86
N THR A 93 -3.54 -7.61 -7.94
CA THR A 93 -4.00 -6.21 -8.01
C THR A 93 -2.80 -5.26 -8.05
N GLN A 94 -3.05 -3.96 -8.24
CA GLN A 94 -1.99 -2.96 -8.10
C GLN A 94 -1.39 -2.94 -6.69
N ALA A 95 -2.19 -3.21 -5.66
CA ALA A 95 -1.71 -3.31 -4.28
C ALA A 95 -0.76 -4.49 -4.10
N PHE A 96 -1.08 -5.66 -4.68
CA PHE A 96 -0.19 -6.81 -4.73
C PHE A 96 1.17 -6.44 -5.34
N LEU A 97 1.18 -5.80 -6.51
CA LEU A 97 2.43 -5.43 -7.20
C LEU A 97 3.27 -4.44 -6.40
N LYS A 98 2.64 -3.42 -5.81
CA LYS A 98 3.33 -2.44 -4.96
C LYS A 98 4.00 -3.11 -3.76
N PHE A 99 3.31 -4.03 -3.11
CA PHE A 99 3.89 -4.72 -1.97
C PHE A 99 4.98 -5.71 -2.38
N THR A 100 4.81 -6.41 -3.49
CA THR A 100 5.87 -7.25 -4.07
C THR A 100 7.13 -6.43 -4.37
N GLU A 101 6.98 -5.23 -4.94
CA GLU A 101 8.13 -4.32 -5.17
C GLU A 101 8.82 -3.94 -3.85
N ILE A 102 8.05 -3.63 -2.80
CA ILE A 102 8.60 -3.34 -1.47
C ILE A 102 9.39 -4.52 -0.94
N LEU A 103 8.84 -5.73 -1.00
CA LEU A 103 9.52 -6.94 -0.54
C LEU A 103 10.82 -7.22 -1.31
N CYS A 104 10.83 -6.96 -2.62
CA CYS A 104 12.05 -7.11 -3.42
C CYS A 104 13.11 -6.06 -3.09
N ARG A 105 12.71 -4.82 -2.78
CA ARG A 105 13.64 -3.74 -2.44
C ARG A 105 14.18 -3.82 -1.02
N PHE A 106 13.41 -4.39 -0.12
CA PHE A 106 13.70 -4.49 1.31
C PHE A 106 13.60 -5.95 1.77
N PRO A 107 14.50 -6.82 1.33
CA PRO A 107 14.44 -8.25 1.68
C PRO A 107 14.48 -8.49 3.19
N GLY A 108 15.13 -7.63 3.96
CA GLY A 108 15.17 -7.71 5.44
C GLY A 108 13.81 -7.53 6.14
N LEU A 109 12.71 -7.25 5.40
CA LEU A 109 11.35 -7.31 5.96
C LEU A 109 10.90 -8.74 6.26
N ILE A 110 11.49 -9.73 5.60
CA ILE A 110 11.26 -11.16 5.88
C ILE A 110 12.52 -11.68 6.54
N PRO A 111 12.43 -12.34 7.71
CA PRO A 111 13.61 -12.88 8.39
C PRO A 111 14.30 -13.96 7.55
N ASP A 112 15.65 -13.91 7.51
CA ASP A 112 16.47 -14.86 6.75
C ASP A 112 16.68 -16.20 7.47
N ASN A 113 16.29 -16.29 8.74
CA ASN A 113 16.46 -17.50 9.53
C ASN A 113 15.37 -18.52 9.22
N GLU A 114 15.75 -19.66 8.65
CA GLU A 114 14.83 -20.74 8.28
C GLU A 114 14.04 -21.34 9.46
N ASN A 115 14.50 -21.14 10.70
CA ASN A 115 13.88 -21.69 11.92
C ASN A 115 13.07 -20.65 12.71
N ASP A 116 12.98 -19.41 12.24
CA ASP A 116 12.25 -18.35 12.94
C ASP A 116 10.77 -18.41 12.66
N GLU A 117 9.98 -18.07 13.67
CA GLU A 117 8.57 -17.76 13.49
C GLU A 117 8.44 -16.30 13.01
N TYR A 118 7.81 -16.12 11.87
CA TYR A 118 7.49 -14.81 11.32
C TYR A 118 6.02 -14.50 11.58
N ASN A 119 5.77 -13.54 12.47
CA ASN A 119 4.42 -13.12 12.82
C ASN A 119 4.13 -11.76 12.21
N THR A 120 3.04 -11.64 11.46
CA THR A 120 2.63 -10.39 10.82
C THR A 120 1.21 -9.99 11.21
N LEU A 121 0.99 -8.68 11.36
CA LEU A 121 -0.31 -8.07 11.54
C LEU A 121 -0.63 -7.17 10.35
N HIS A 122 -1.74 -7.45 9.68
CA HIS A 122 -2.21 -6.69 8.54
C HIS A 122 -3.44 -5.87 8.92
N LEU A 123 -3.34 -4.54 8.84
CA LEU A 123 -4.42 -3.63 9.21
C LEU A 123 -5.12 -3.13 7.95
N CYS A 124 -6.46 -3.14 7.96
CA CYS A 124 -7.31 -2.66 6.85
C CYS A 124 -7.03 -3.36 5.51
N GLU A 125 -6.78 -4.67 5.54
CA GLU A 125 -6.18 -5.41 4.43
C GLU A 125 -7.20 -6.15 3.54
N ALA A 126 -8.48 -5.86 3.62
CA ALA A 126 -9.42 -6.45 2.66
C ALA A 126 -9.17 -5.94 1.23
N PRO A 127 -9.17 -6.81 0.21
CA PRO A 127 -9.45 -8.26 0.20
C PRO A 127 -8.22 -9.16 0.42
N GLY A 128 -7.09 -8.67 0.91
CA GLY A 128 -5.91 -9.47 1.26
C GLY A 128 -4.78 -9.45 0.23
N ALA A 129 -4.64 -8.37 -0.53
CA ALA A 129 -3.63 -8.26 -1.58
C ALA A 129 -2.18 -8.28 -1.06
N PHE A 130 -1.91 -7.67 0.11
CA PHE A 130 -0.60 -7.69 0.75
C PHE A 130 -0.31 -9.06 1.36
N ILE A 131 -1.33 -9.67 1.98
CA ILE A 131 -1.21 -11.03 2.53
C ILE A 131 -0.86 -12.02 1.41
N THR A 132 -1.57 -11.95 0.28
CA THR A 132 -1.30 -12.83 -0.86
C THR A 132 0.05 -12.56 -1.52
N ALA A 133 0.50 -11.30 -1.58
CA ALA A 133 1.83 -10.95 -2.09
C ALA A 133 2.94 -11.52 -1.18
N LEU A 134 2.78 -11.38 0.14
CA LEU A 134 3.72 -11.95 1.11
C LEU A 134 3.74 -13.48 1.05
N ASN A 135 2.57 -14.12 1.00
CA ASN A 135 2.46 -15.55 0.82
C ASN A 135 3.17 -16.02 -0.45
N HIS A 136 2.93 -15.32 -1.56
CA HIS A 136 3.58 -15.64 -2.84
C HIS A 136 5.10 -15.54 -2.71
N GLN A 137 5.63 -14.47 -2.13
CA GLN A 137 7.07 -14.28 -1.91
C GLN A 137 7.67 -15.39 -1.05
N ILE A 138 7.04 -15.73 0.07
CA ILE A 138 7.51 -16.79 0.97
C ILE A 138 7.50 -18.15 0.26
N LYS A 139 6.44 -18.46 -0.49
CA LYS A 139 6.28 -19.77 -1.16
C LYS A 139 7.15 -19.95 -2.39
N THR A 140 7.51 -18.88 -3.07
CA THR A 140 8.27 -18.95 -4.33
C THR A 140 9.77 -18.72 -4.14
N THR A 141 10.20 -18.18 -2.98
CA THR A 141 11.60 -17.93 -2.70
C THR A 141 12.18 -19.08 -1.87
N HIS A 142 13.22 -19.73 -2.40
CA HIS A 142 13.83 -20.90 -1.77
C HIS A 142 14.34 -20.62 -0.36
N THR A 143 14.89 -19.43 -0.12
CA THR A 143 15.42 -18.99 1.19
C THR A 143 14.36 -19.06 2.30
N TYR A 144 13.08 -18.88 1.95
CA TYR A 144 11.99 -18.86 2.94
C TYR A 144 11.21 -20.19 3.02
N SER A 145 11.71 -21.25 2.37
CA SER A 145 10.95 -22.51 2.20
C SER A 145 10.56 -23.20 3.52
N LYS A 146 11.31 -22.95 4.59
CA LYS A 146 11.07 -23.52 5.93
C LYS A 146 10.55 -22.51 6.95
N LEU A 147 10.36 -21.25 6.55
CA LEU A 147 9.87 -20.19 7.41
C LEU A 147 8.45 -20.49 7.88
N LYS A 148 8.25 -20.52 9.20
CA LYS A 148 6.92 -20.64 9.80
C LYS A 148 6.27 -19.28 9.89
N TRP A 149 5.40 -18.98 8.94
CA TRP A 149 4.69 -17.71 8.89
C TRP A 149 3.29 -17.81 9.47
N ASN A 150 3.01 -16.97 10.45
CA ASN A 150 1.69 -16.77 11.03
C ASN A 150 1.24 -15.34 10.74
N TRP A 151 -0.02 -15.15 10.43
CA TRP A 151 -0.56 -13.82 10.17
C TRP A 151 -1.92 -13.61 10.83
N ASN A 152 -2.16 -12.36 11.20
CA ASN A 152 -3.47 -11.86 11.62
C ASN A 152 -3.84 -10.67 10.75
N GLY A 153 -5.09 -10.59 10.33
CA GLY A 153 -5.60 -9.48 9.53
C GLY A 153 -6.83 -8.87 10.16
N THR A 154 -6.95 -7.54 10.08
CA THR A 154 -8.16 -6.82 10.46
C THR A 154 -8.66 -6.02 9.28
N THR A 155 -9.98 -5.93 9.16
CA THR A 155 -10.63 -5.08 8.17
C THR A 155 -11.98 -4.60 8.70
N TYR A 156 -12.53 -3.59 8.05
CA TYR A 156 -13.88 -3.14 8.39
C TYR A 156 -14.91 -4.19 7.95
N THR A 157 -15.83 -4.55 8.81
CA THR A 157 -16.74 -5.72 8.71
C THR A 157 -17.63 -5.77 7.48
N THR A 158 -17.81 -4.67 6.77
CA THR A 158 -18.68 -4.63 5.57
C THR A 158 -18.18 -5.49 4.40
N PHE A 159 -16.90 -5.89 4.42
CA PHE A 159 -16.27 -6.70 3.35
C PHE A 159 -16.15 -8.19 3.67
N LEU A 160 -16.50 -8.65 4.87
CA LEU A 160 -16.34 -10.05 5.26
C LEU A 160 -17.28 -11.03 4.55
N TYR A 161 -18.32 -10.55 3.84
CA TYR A 161 -19.28 -11.41 3.14
C TYR A 161 -18.77 -12.03 1.84
N TYR A 162 -17.59 -11.65 1.35
CA TYR A 162 -17.09 -12.11 0.04
C TYR A 162 -15.82 -12.97 0.10
N LEU A 163 -15.30 -13.30 1.28
CA LEU A 163 -14.02 -14.01 1.42
C LEU A 163 -14.15 -15.49 1.87
N TYR A 164 -15.34 -16.08 1.80
CA TYR A 164 -15.51 -17.53 1.94
C TYR A 164 -15.63 -18.16 0.56
N PHE A 165 -14.49 -18.42 -0.07
CA PHE A 165 -14.34 -19.43 -1.10
C PHE A 165 -12.95 -20.06 -0.99
#